data_8e7a37422011490e2073879e2f9d0bd8
#
_entry.id   8e7a37422011490e2073879e2f9d0bd8
#
_cell.length_a   1.000
_cell.length_b   1.000
_cell.length_c   1.000
_cell.angle_alpha   90.00
_cell.angle_beta   90.00
_cell.angle_gamma   90.00
#
_symmetry.space_group_name_H-M   'P 1'
#
loop_
_entity.id
_entity.type
_entity.pdbx_description
1 polymer ?
#
loop_
_entity_poly.entity_id
_entity_poly.type
_entity_poly.pdbx_seq_one_letter_code
_entity_poly.pdbx_strand_id
1 'polypeptide(L)'
;MASCPISMTDGAALILSREIARRKLPADHAFCVTLRHLLSRGSDFWTSGQWMTERAGGSDVANTETWAVHSPGSRTGTDDDNDDDDDDSVVGEGEYLIRGFKFFSSATDANVALMLAKTEPAGKLSTFLAPLRVKNNRAQAQSQSQSQYQSQSQTQNEETTNGIRIHRLKNKLGTKELPTAELVLHDTRAHLVGDLDKGVSTIAPLLNITRTHTFIGSLGAWRRALSIAKGFARARTTVGEPLWLIPMHLRVLGELEGRHRAAMEIGFFTVGVMGVVENEAAAVPGQAGGQGKKISAEHLPYPGAEATAVFRALTALSKAVVSKMSIAGIQECQEALGGVGYMDEADEPEFNVSRILRNTLVNSIWEGTTNVLASEFVRFLVKDGGKNLAVFGGWIERVLGLIAPGEMRDALASAWRVWKGKVDLSGTAEGKGKVESVLADGRRAMFTLAWILSGTLLVLDGQRDGDGVTGEIARRWVLQGEIGVGDSVWRDIVYPRQAKAIDEESIRWDCRIVWGEELPAVAVGHRSMKL
;
A
#
# COMPACT_ATOMS: atom_id res chain seq x y z
N MET A 1 -10.13 -11.79 -1.09
CA MET A 1 -10.74 -10.52 -0.62
C MET A 1 -10.54 -10.24 0.86
N ALA A 2 -10.16 -11.21 1.64
CA ALA A 2 -9.73 -11.00 3.05
C ALA A 2 -8.42 -10.19 3.20
N SER A 3 -7.76 -9.83 2.11
CA SER A 3 -6.45 -9.14 2.14
C SER A 3 -6.48 -7.77 2.84
N CYS A 4 -7.59 -7.02 2.75
CA CYS A 4 -7.66 -5.68 3.36
C CYS A 4 -7.66 -5.74 4.90
N PRO A 5 -8.54 -6.50 5.60
CA PRO A 5 -8.45 -6.66 7.04
C PRO A 5 -7.12 -7.25 7.49
N ILE A 6 -6.60 -8.25 6.77
CA ILE A 6 -5.30 -8.88 7.08
C ILE A 6 -4.17 -7.85 7.00
N SER A 7 -4.15 -7.02 5.95
CA SER A 7 -3.09 -6.01 5.78
C SER A 7 -3.11 -4.93 6.87
N MET A 8 -4.29 -4.52 7.31
CA MET A 8 -4.44 -3.57 8.43
C MET A 8 -4.02 -4.20 9.76
N THR A 9 -4.37 -5.47 9.97
CA THR A 9 -4.00 -6.25 11.16
C THR A 9 -2.49 -6.46 11.24
N ASP A 10 -1.85 -6.84 10.12
CA ASP A 10 -0.38 -6.99 10.01
C ASP A 10 0.33 -5.65 10.32
N GLY A 11 -0.14 -4.56 9.71
CA GLY A 11 0.41 -3.23 9.98
C GLY A 11 0.22 -2.77 11.43
N ALA A 12 -0.91 -3.08 12.05
CA ALA A 12 -1.15 -2.80 13.47
C ALA A 12 -0.22 -3.62 14.36
N ALA A 13 -0.06 -4.91 14.07
CA ALA A 13 0.87 -5.78 14.80
C ALA A 13 2.31 -5.25 14.73
N LEU A 14 2.77 -4.81 13.56
CA LEU A 14 4.10 -4.22 13.40
C LEU A 14 4.28 -2.96 14.28
N ILE A 15 3.32 -2.04 14.26
CA ILE A 15 3.40 -0.81 15.06
C ILE A 15 3.41 -1.13 16.56
N LEU A 16 2.50 -1.98 17.01
CA LEU A 16 2.43 -2.36 18.43
C LEU A 16 3.69 -3.09 18.88
N SER A 17 4.22 -4.02 18.08
CA SER A 17 5.48 -4.73 18.36
C SER A 17 6.64 -3.75 18.57
N ARG A 18 6.78 -2.75 17.68
CA ARG A 18 7.82 -1.71 17.79
C ARG A 18 7.63 -0.84 19.04
N GLU A 19 6.40 -0.47 19.34
CA GLU A 19 6.09 0.37 20.50
C GLU A 19 6.32 -0.36 21.82
N ILE A 20 5.94 -1.64 21.90
CA ILE A 20 6.22 -2.53 23.04
C ILE A 20 7.72 -2.63 23.29
N ALA A 21 8.49 -2.90 22.24
CA ALA A 21 9.95 -3.01 22.33
C ALA A 21 10.60 -1.68 22.74
N ARG A 22 10.17 -0.57 22.14
CA ARG A 22 10.69 0.77 22.43
C ARG A 22 10.47 1.18 23.89
N ARG A 23 9.25 0.95 24.42
CA ARG A 23 8.83 1.34 25.76
C ARG A 23 9.07 0.28 26.83
N LYS A 24 9.43 -0.95 26.43
CA LYS A 24 9.59 -2.10 27.31
C LYS A 24 8.33 -2.33 28.16
N LEU A 25 7.18 -2.40 27.49
CA LEU A 25 5.89 -2.51 28.13
C LEU A 25 5.71 -3.88 28.80
N PRO A 26 5.03 -3.94 29.96
CA PRO A 26 4.75 -5.20 30.64
C PRO A 26 3.72 -6.04 29.89
N ALA A 27 3.63 -7.34 30.18
CA ALA A 27 2.82 -8.28 29.41
C ALA A 27 1.30 -8.04 29.50
N ASP A 28 0.84 -7.45 30.58
CA ASP A 28 -0.55 -7.04 30.86
C ASP A 28 -0.94 -5.68 30.23
N HIS A 29 0.02 -4.97 29.66
CA HIS A 29 -0.27 -3.71 28.97
C HIS A 29 -1.18 -3.93 27.77
N ALA A 30 -2.16 -3.03 27.56
CA ALA A 30 -3.13 -3.07 26.46
C ALA A 30 -2.54 -3.39 25.09
N PHE A 31 -1.33 -2.90 24.78
CA PHE A 31 -0.65 -3.18 23.51
C PHE A 31 -0.13 -4.62 23.44
N CYS A 32 0.36 -5.19 24.54
CA CYS A 32 0.82 -6.57 24.59
C CYS A 32 -0.35 -7.55 24.46
N VAL A 33 -1.45 -7.27 25.13
CA VAL A 33 -2.71 -8.04 25.02
C VAL A 33 -3.22 -7.98 23.59
N THR A 34 -3.35 -6.78 23.02
CA THR A 34 -3.81 -6.61 21.63
C THR A 34 -2.89 -7.35 20.66
N LEU A 35 -1.56 -7.22 20.78
CA LEU A 35 -0.60 -7.88 19.88
C LEU A 35 -0.73 -9.41 19.95
N ARG A 36 -0.92 -9.99 21.16
CA ARG A 36 -1.13 -11.43 21.33
C ARG A 36 -2.33 -11.92 20.52
N HIS A 37 -3.46 -11.20 20.60
CA HIS A 37 -4.66 -11.54 19.84
C HIS A 37 -4.51 -11.31 18.35
N LEU A 38 -3.84 -10.22 17.89
CA LEU A 38 -3.58 -10.00 16.46
C LEU A 38 -2.68 -11.08 15.85
N LEU A 39 -1.82 -11.72 16.65
CA LEU A 39 -0.93 -12.81 16.22
C LEU A 39 -1.48 -14.21 16.50
N SER A 40 -2.62 -14.33 17.18
CA SER A 40 -3.23 -15.62 17.49
C SER A 40 -3.60 -16.38 16.22
N ARG A 41 -3.52 -17.69 16.29
CA ARG A 41 -4.00 -18.64 15.27
C ARG A 41 -5.21 -19.44 15.74
N GLY A 42 -5.75 -19.09 16.89
CA GLY A 42 -6.91 -19.72 17.52
C GLY A 42 -8.20 -18.95 17.25
N SER A 43 -9.24 -19.33 17.98
CA SER A 43 -10.56 -18.66 17.96
C SER A 43 -10.55 -17.27 18.59
N ASP A 44 -9.51 -16.94 19.33
CA ASP A 44 -9.24 -15.66 19.98
C ASP A 44 -8.51 -14.66 19.06
N PHE A 45 -8.36 -14.97 17.76
CA PHE A 45 -7.77 -14.07 16.78
C PHE A 45 -8.57 -12.77 16.62
N TRP A 46 -7.87 -11.64 16.68
CA TRP A 46 -8.42 -10.31 16.46
C TRP A 46 -8.01 -9.72 15.13
N THR A 47 -8.88 -8.86 14.61
CA THR A 47 -8.58 -8.02 13.45
C THR A 47 -8.48 -6.55 13.85
N SER A 48 -7.72 -5.79 13.06
CA SER A 48 -7.59 -4.34 13.23
C SER A 48 -8.17 -3.59 12.04
N GLY A 49 -8.95 -2.56 12.32
CA GLY A 49 -9.26 -1.52 11.35
C GLY A 49 -8.15 -0.47 11.24
N GLN A 50 -8.18 0.31 10.14
CA GLN A 50 -7.32 1.47 9.93
C GLN A 50 -8.20 2.63 9.44
N TRP A 51 -8.49 3.59 10.33
CA TRP A 51 -9.49 4.63 10.05
C TRP A 51 -8.87 6.02 10.03
N MET A 52 -8.21 6.35 8.90
CA MET A 52 -7.50 7.62 8.71
C MET A 52 -8.35 8.64 7.94
N THR A 53 -9.14 8.17 6.95
CA THR A 53 -9.79 9.02 5.96
C THR A 53 -11.00 9.74 6.53
N GLU A 54 -11.05 11.05 6.32
CA GLU A 54 -12.18 11.94 6.61
C GLU A 54 -12.65 12.65 5.32
N ARG A 55 -13.77 13.35 5.36
CA ARG A 55 -14.27 14.12 4.20
C ARG A 55 -13.30 15.23 3.81
N ALA A 56 -12.72 15.89 4.79
CA ALA A 56 -11.76 16.98 4.59
C ALA A 56 -10.37 16.49 4.12
N GLY A 57 -10.03 15.22 4.35
CA GLY A 57 -8.72 14.69 3.99
C GLY A 57 -8.66 13.17 3.96
N GLY A 58 -8.22 12.62 2.81
CA GLY A 58 -7.84 11.23 2.67
C GLY A 58 -6.37 11.13 2.34
N SER A 59 -5.98 11.66 1.16
CA SER A 59 -4.56 11.77 0.77
C SER A 59 -3.81 12.83 1.60
N ASP A 60 -4.49 13.86 2.06
CA ASP A 60 -3.97 14.87 2.98
C ASP A 60 -4.61 14.72 4.35
N VAL A 61 -3.99 13.90 5.18
CA VAL A 61 -4.43 13.66 6.56
C VAL A 61 -4.23 14.86 7.48
N ALA A 62 -3.47 15.88 7.08
CA ALA A 62 -3.29 17.09 7.88
C ALA A 62 -4.60 17.86 8.09
N ASN A 63 -5.56 17.67 7.18
CA ASN A 63 -6.91 18.27 7.27
C ASN A 63 -7.89 17.47 8.15
N THR A 64 -7.42 16.46 8.88
CA THR A 64 -8.24 15.73 9.87
C THR A 64 -8.98 16.69 10.80
N GLU A 65 -10.28 16.45 10.98
CA GLU A 65 -11.17 17.23 11.85
C GLU A 65 -11.45 16.52 13.18
N THR A 66 -11.11 15.24 13.29
CA THR A 66 -11.24 14.44 14.52
C THR A 66 -10.27 14.93 15.58
N TRP A 67 -10.76 15.09 16.80
CA TRP A 67 -10.01 15.49 17.99
C TRP A 67 -9.95 14.40 19.05
N ALA A 68 -8.82 14.35 19.75
CA ALA A 68 -8.61 13.53 20.92
C ALA A 68 -8.28 14.42 22.13
N VAL A 69 -9.02 14.27 23.20
CA VAL A 69 -8.84 15.01 24.46
C VAL A 69 -8.34 14.04 25.51
N HIS A 70 -7.26 14.41 26.20
CA HIS A 70 -6.76 13.62 27.32
C HIS A 70 -7.78 13.61 28.48
N SER A 71 -8.22 12.44 28.86
CA SER A 71 -9.19 12.21 29.92
C SER A 71 -8.83 10.90 30.62
N PRO A 72 -7.87 10.93 31.56
CA PRO A 72 -7.51 9.75 32.31
C PRO A 72 -8.76 9.20 32.99
N GLY A 73 -9.05 7.91 32.79
CA GLY A 73 -10.16 7.22 33.42
C GLY A 73 -10.04 7.40 34.94
N SER A 74 -11.16 7.69 35.62
CA SER A 74 -11.20 7.58 37.05
C SER A 74 -10.92 6.12 37.40
N ARG A 75 -9.73 5.81 37.91
CA ARG A 75 -9.52 4.57 38.66
C ARG A 75 -10.47 4.68 39.84
N THR A 76 -11.68 4.18 39.72
CA THR A 76 -12.45 3.80 40.91
C THR A 76 -11.76 2.57 41.47
N GLY A 77 -10.66 2.82 42.19
CA GLY A 77 -10.06 1.84 43.06
C GLY A 77 -11.03 1.60 44.21
N THR A 78 -11.79 0.58 44.11
CA THR A 78 -12.14 -0.19 45.30
C THR A 78 -11.08 -1.26 45.39
N ASP A 79 -10.24 -1.16 46.43
CA ASP A 79 -9.31 -2.18 46.87
C ASP A 79 -10.11 -3.42 47.32
N ASP A 80 -10.66 -4.16 46.37
CA ASP A 80 -11.17 -5.52 46.60
C ASP A 80 -10.30 -6.45 45.75
N ASP A 81 -9.21 -6.95 46.40
CA ASP A 81 -8.22 -7.87 45.91
C ASP A 81 -8.76 -9.31 45.70
N ASN A 82 -9.94 -9.51 45.13
CA ASN A 82 -10.50 -10.85 44.92
C ASN A 82 -11.29 -11.01 43.63
N ASP A 83 -10.83 -10.45 42.51
CA ASP A 83 -11.32 -10.88 41.19
C ASP A 83 -10.18 -11.61 40.46
N ASP A 84 -10.11 -12.94 40.69
CA ASP A 84 -9.31 -13.93 39.90
C ASP A 84 -9.90 -14.13 38.49
N ASP A 85 -10.64 -13.20 37.95
CA ASP A 85 -11.03 -13.19 36.53
C ASP A 85 -9.94 -12.51 35.70
N ASP A 86 -8.84 -13.26 35.50
CA ASP A 86 -7.87 -13.02 34.42
C ASP A 86 -8.56 -13.13 33.03
N ASP A 87 -9.53 -12.23 32.77
CA ASP A 87 -10.10 -12.09 31.44
C ASP A 87 -9.13 -11.30 30.56
N ASP A 88 -8.12 -11.99 30.05
CA ASP A 88 -7.10 -11.52 29.09
C ASP A 88 -7.70 -10.92 27.79
N SER A 89 -9.03 -10.85 27.69
CA SER A 89 -9.77 -10.38 26.51
C SER A 89 -10.04 -8.88 26.49
N VAL A 90 -9.73 -8.12 27.54
CA VAL A 90 -10.11 -6.71 27.66
C VAL A 90 -8.92 -5.78 27.46
N VAL A 91 -8.91 -5.10 26.32
CA VAL A 91 -8.10 -3.87 26.13
C VAL A 91 -8.75 -2.78 26.98
N GLY A 92 -8.06 -2.29 27.99
CA GLY A 92 -8.57 -1.24 28.86
C GLY A 92 -9.04 0.01 28.12
N GLU A 93 -9.82 0.88 28.78
CA GLU A 93 -10.53 1.99 28.15
C GLU A 93 -9.61 3.06 27.51
N GLY A 94 -8.33 3.13 27.85
CA GLY A 94 -7.40 4.17 27.37
C GLY A 94 -7.65 5.55 27.98
N GLU A 95 -6.66 6.43 27.84
CA GLU A 95 -6.64 7.75 28.49
C GLU A 95 -7.11 8.92 27.61
N TYR A 96 -7.60 8.63 26.40
CA TYR A 96 -8.10 9.66 25.48
C TYR A 96 -9.55 9.43 25.08
N LEU A 97 -10.30 10.52 24.92
CA LEU A 97 -11.64 10.57 24.34
C LEU A 97 -11.57 11.15 22.94
N ILE A 98 -11.98 10.37 21.94
CA ILE A 98 -11.96 10.77 20.54
C ILE A 98 -13.35 11.16 20.07
N ARG A 99 -13.46 12.34 19.42
CA ARG A 99 -14.67 12.88 18.81
C ARG A 99 -14.42 13.25 17.37
N GLY A 100 -15.30 12.82 16.46
CA GLY A 100 -15.17 13.16 15.05
C GLY A 100 -15.97 12.26 14.13
N PHE A 101 -15.62 12.34 12.83
CA PHE A 101 -16.31 11.62 11.78
C PHE A 101 -15.31 10.97 10.82
N LYS A 102 -15.33 9.65 10.72
CA LYS A 102 -14.51 8.90 9.76
C LYS A 102 -15.33 8.54 8.52
N PHE A 103 -14.76 8.79 7.34
CA PHE A 103 -15.50 8.72 6.09
C PHE A 103 -15.35 7.41 5.32
N PHE A 104 -14.20 6.72 5.47
CA PHE A 104 -13.95 5.38 4.97
C PHE A 104 -13.32 4.52 6.06
N SER A 105 -14.13 3.68 6.68
CA SER A 105 -13.71 2.79 7.77
C SER A 105 -13.98 1.36 7.38
N SER A 106 -12.97 0.71 6.80
CA SER A 106 -13.04 -0.71 6.43
C SER A 106 -12.77 -1.60 7.65
N ALA A 107 -13.20 -2.87 7.58
CA ALA A 107 -13.23 -3.78 8.73
C ALA A 107 -14.00 -3.14 9.90
N THR A 108 -15.22 -2.73 9.62
CA THR A 108 -16.12 -2.03 10.59
C THR A 108 -16.45 -2.92 11.79
N ASP A 109 -16.32 -4.22 11.64
CA ASP A 109 -16.53 -5.28 12.63
C ASP A 109 -15.25 -5.78 13.29
N ALA A 110 -14.10 -5.11 13.07
CA ALA A 110 -12.85 -5.45 13.72
C ALA A 110 -12.92 -5.32 15.26
N ASN A 111 -11.97 -5.91 15.96
CA ASN A 111 -11.89 -5.84 17.42
C ASN A 111 -11.27 -4.52 17.88
N VAL A 112 -10.27 -4.04 17.14
CA VAL A 112 -9.57 -2.78 17.41
C VAL A 112 -9.41 -1.97 16.13
N ALA A 113 -9.10 -0.67 16.25
CA ALA A 113 -8.74 0.16 15.11
C ALA A 113 -7.60 1.12 15.45
N LEU A 114 -6.69 1.31 14.49
CA LEU A 114 -5.75 2.41 14.51
C LEU A 114 -6.35 3.62 13.79
N MET A 115 -6.23 4.81 14.39
CA MET A 115 -6.75 6.04 13.83
C MET A 115 -5.87 7.25 14.14
N LEU A 116 -6.05 8.31 13.34
CA LEU A 116 -5.42 9.61 13.57
C LEU A 116 -6.45 10.58 14.15
N ALA A 117 -6.02 11.38 15.12
CA ALA A 117 -6.77 12.51 15.64
C ALA A 117 -5.83 13.66 16.01
N LYS A 118 -6.34 14.89 15.98
CA LYS A 118 -5.62 16.07 16.50
C LYS A 118 -5.63 16.07 18.01
N THR A 119 -4.55 16.56 18.60
CA THR A 119 -4.39 16.67 20.05
C THR A 119 -4.13 18.11 20.48
N GLU A 120 -4.63 18.51 21.62
CA GLU A 120 -4.33 19.80 22.25
C GLU A 120 -2.93 19.78 22.93
N PRO A 121 -2.27 20.94 23.06
CA PRO A 121 -2.67 22.26 22.55
C PRO A 121 -2.22 22.51 21.10
N ALA A 122 -1.37 21.64 20.51
CA ALA A 122 -0.68 21.93 19.26
C ALA A 122 -1.55 21.75 18.00
N GLY A 123 -2.68 21.07 18.11
CA GLY A 123 -3.55 20.73 16.96
C GLY A 123 -2.86 19.84 15.93
N LYS A 124 -1.82 19.11 16.35
CA LYS A 124 -1.09 18.16 15.51
C LYS A 124 -1.67 16.76 15.62
N LEU A 125 -1.34 15.92 14.64
CA LEU A 125 -1.85 14.55 14.58
C LEU A 125 -1.08 13.62 15.52
N SER A 126 -1.82 12.80 16.25
CA SER A 126 -1.35 11.67 17.03
C SER A 126 -2.04 10.38 16.58
N THR A 127 -1.42 9.23 16.82
CA THR A 127 -1.98 7.91 16.49
C THR A 127 -2.60 7.31 17.74
N PHE A 128 -3.77 6.68 17.57
CA PHE A 128 -4.53 6.07 18.65
C PHE A 128 -4.92 4.64 18.29
N LEU A 129 -4.89 3.76 19.28
CA LEU A 129 -5.49 2.43 19.26
C LEU A 129 -6.81 2.49 20.05
N ALA A 130 -7.92 2.20 19.39
CA ALA A 130 -9.23 2.15 20.03
C ALA A 130 -9.80 0.72 19.94
N PRO A 131 -10.22 0.10 21.07
CA PRO A 131 -11.09 -1.07 21.03
C PRO A 131 -12.46 -0.65 20.48
N LEU A 132 -13.10 -1.52 19.69
CA LEU A 132 -14.42 -1.22 19.13
C LEU A 132 -15.54 -1.51 20.13
N ARG A 133 -15.29 -2.38 21.09
CA ARG A 133 -16.21 -2.74 22.17
C ARG A 133 -15.53 -2.59 23.51
N VAL A 134 -16.33 -2.23 24.52
CA VAL A 134 -15.90 -2.10 25.91
C VAL A 134 -16.94 -2.73 26.82
N LYS A 135 -16.53 -3.25 27.97
CA LYS A 135 -17.48 -3.75 29.00
C LYS A 135 -18.35 -2.62 29.52
N ASN A 136 -19.65 -2.86 29.68
CA ASN A 136 -20.60 -1.88 30.15
C ASN A 136 -20.60 -1.82 31.69
N ASN A 137 -19.68 -1.07 32.30
CA ASN A 137 -19.60 -0.89 33.74
C ASN A 137 -20.79 -0.05 34.32
N ARG A 138 -21.61 0.58 33.46
CA ARG A 138 -22.77 1.37 33.92
C ARG A 138 -23.95 0.51 34.35
N ALA A 139 -24.08 -0.72 33.86
CA ALA A 139 -25.14 -1.62 34.31
C ALA A 139 -24.98 -2.02 35.80
N GLN A 140 -23.76 -2.12 36.30
CA GLN A 140 -23.48 -2.42 37.70
C GLN A 140 -23.83 -1.25 38.64
N ALA A 141 -23.66 0.00 38.22
CA ALA A 141 -23.98 1.17 39.04
C ALA A 141 -25.49 1.45 39.16
N GLN A 142 -26.29 1.04 38.16
CA GLN A 142 -27.75 1.22 38.21
C GLN A 142 -28.49 0.06 38.89
N SER A 143 -27.92 -1.14 38.93
CA SER A 143 -28.52 -2.28 39.62
C SER A 143 -28.42 -2.19 41.14
N GLN A 144 -27.54 -1.35 41.70
CA GLN A 144 -27.46 -1.09 43.15
C GLN A 144 -28.51 -0.13 43.68
N SER A 145 -29.29 0.55 42.83
CA SER A 145 -30.27 1.55 43.24
C SER A 145 -31.74 1.16 43.05
N GLN A 146 -32.06 -0.03 42.55
CA GLN A 146 -33.48 -0.46 42.43
C GLN A 146 -33.71 -1.91 42.89
N SER A 147 -34.23 -1.97 44.10
CA SER A 147 -35.18 -2.95 44.70
C SER A 147 -35.17 -4.42 44.26
N GLN A 148 -34.92 -5.25 45.26
CA GLN A 148 -35.49 -6.55 45.59
C GLN A 148 -36.79 -6.93 44.88
N TYR A 149 -36.78 -7.45 43.71
CA TYR A 149 -37.78 -8.32 43.09
C TYR A 149 -37.51 -8.35 41.55
N GLN A 150 -36.54 -9.12 41.16
CA GLN A 150 -36.62 -9.75 39.83
C GLN A 150 -35.66 -10.95 39.77
N SER A 151 -36.20 -12.05 39.26
CA SER A 151 -35.63 -13.37 39.07
C SER A 151 -34.23 -13.38 38.51
N GLN A 152 -33.40 -14.31 38.99
CA GLN A 152 -32.11 -14.75 38.48
C GLN A 152 -32.15 -14.98 36.94
N SER A 153 -31.91 -13.95 36.17
CA SER A 153 -31.49 -14.07 34.78
C SER A 153 -30.03 -13.64 34.70
N GLN A 154 -29.23 -14.53 34.24
CA GLN A 154 -27.81 -14.46 33.97
C GLN A 154 -27.34 -13.02 33.67
N THR A 155 -26.48 -12.47 34.52
CA THR A 155 -25.69 -11.28 34.24
C THR A 155 -24.75 -11.60 33.05
N GLN A 156 -25.26 -11.48 31.84
CA GLN A 156 -24.40 -11.41 30.65
C GLN A 156 -23.63 -10.10 30.77
N ASN A 157 -22.30 -10.18 30.74
CA ASN A 157 -21.41 -9.04 30.51
C ASN A 157 -21.80 -8.42 29.18
N GLU A 158 -22.72 -7.44 29.15
CA GLU A 158 -23.14 -6.77 27.93
C GLU A 158 -22.00 -5.85 27.46
N GLU A 159 -21.34 -6.28 26.39
CA GLU A 159 -20.42 -5.41 25.66
C GLU A 159 -21.21 -4.30 24.95
N THR A 160 -20.70 -3.08 25.03
CA THR A 160 -21.24 -1.95 24.26
C THR A 160 -20.22 -1.45 23.24
N THR A 161 -20.70 -0.84 22.16
CA THR A 161 -19.83 -0.14 21.24
C THR A 161 -19.16 1.03 21.99
N ASN A 162 -17.87 1.18 21.79
CA ASN A 162 -17.04 2.20 22.44
C ASN A 162 -17.32 3.62 21.89
N GLY A 163 -18.55 4.13 22.04
CA GLY A 163 -18.94 5.42 21.49
C GLY A 163 -18.92 5.51 19.96
N ILE A 164 -18.77 4.37 19.27
CA ILE A 164 -18.70 4.29 17.82
C ILE A 164 -20.08 4.00 17.25
N ARG A 165 -20.56 4.88 16.38
CA ARG A 165 -21.86 4.71 15.72
C ARG A 165 -21.68 4.65 14.20
N ILE A 166 -22.22 3.60 13.59
CA ILE A 166 -22.28 3.50 12.13
C ILE A 166 -23.32 4.52 11.63
N HIS A 167 -22.86 5.48 10.82
CA HIS A 167 -23.75 6.43 10.16
C HIS A 167 -24.41 5.77 8.94
N ARG A 168 -23.60 5.13 8.08
CA ARG A 168 -24.06 4.30 6.97
C ARG A 168 -22.95 3.40 6.42
N LEU A 169 -23.33 2.32 5.75
CA LEU A 169 -22.41 1.51 4.97
C LEU A 169 -22.22 2.11 3.57
N LYS A 170 -21.01 1.99 3.04
CA LYS A 170 -20.67 2.45 1.69
C LYS A 170 -21.17 1.47 0.63
N ASN A 171 -21.90 1.97 -0.37
CA ASN A 171 -22.18 1.22 -1.60
C ASN A 171 -20.98 1.36 -2.55
N LYS A 172 -20.11 0.36 -2.60
CA LYS A 172 -18.87 0.37 -3.38
C LYS A 172 -19.06 -0.37 -4.71
N LEU A 173 -18.26 0.00 -5.72
CA LEU A 173 -18.23 -0.70 -7.01
C LEU A 173 -17.81 -2.16 -6.83
N GLY A 174 -16.70 -2.38 -6.14
CA GLY A 174 -16.12 -3.68 -5.81
C GLY A 174 -15.86 -3.83 -4.32
N THR A 175 -15.20 -4.92 -3.93
CA THR A 175 -14.90 -5.26 -2.52
C THR A 175 -16.14 -5.19 -1.62
N LYS A 176 -17.29 -5.60 -2.16
CA LYS A 176 -18.59 -5.50 -1.47
C LYS A 176 -18.67 -6.43 -0.25
N GLU A 177 -17.88 -7.48 -0.24
CA GLU A 177 -17.76 -8.45 0.85
C GLU A 177 -17.09 -7.87 2.10
N LEU A 178 -16.38 -6.74 1.95
CA LEU A 178 -15.74 -6.04 3.05
C LEU A 178 -16.62 -4.87 3.49
N PRO A 179 -17.25 -4.90 4.66
CA PRO A 179 -17.98 -3.76 5.20
C PRO A 179 -17.07 -2.55 5.33
N THR A 180 -17.53 -1.42 4.82
CA THR A 180 -16.86 -0.12 4.93
C THR A 180 -17.90 0.93 5.29
N ALA A 181 -17.71 1.62 6.40
CA ALA A 181 -18.70 2.54 6.95
C ALA A 181 -18.21 3.98 7.00
N GLU A 182 -19.18 4.89 7.11
CA GLU A 182 -19.03 6.20 7.71
C GLU A 182 -19.31 6.06 9.21
N LEU A 183 -18.39 6.52 10.05
CA LEU A 183 -18.47 6.38 11.50
C LEU A 183 -18.52 7.73 12.19
N VAL A 184 -19.42 7.87 13.16
CA VAL A 184 -19.41 8.94 14.15
C VAL A 184 -18.71 8.43 15.39
N LEU A 185 -17.70 9.14 15.84
CA LEU A 185 -16.97 8.88 17.08
C LEU A 185 -17.47 9.87 18.14
N HIS A 186 -18.02 9.35 19.23
CA HIS A 186 -18.55 10.14 20.32
C HIS A 186 -17.96 9.67 21.65
N ASP A 187 -16.92 10.38 22.09
CA ASP A 187 -16.16 10.01 23.29
C ASP A 187 -15.59 8.59 23.23
N THR A 188 -15.11 8.19 22.05
CA THR A 188 -14.48 6.90 21.84
C THR A 188 -13.19 6.82 22.66
N ARG A 189 -13.11 5.89 23.60
CA ARG A 189 -11.92 5.64 24.41
C ARG A 189 -10.81 5.04 23.59
N ALA A 190 -9.57 5.55 23.76
CA ALA A 190 -8.43 5.08 23.00
C ALA A 190 -7.11 5.30 23.74
N HIS A 191 -6.11 4.49 23.37
CA HIS A 191 -4.74 4.57 23.87
C HIS A 191 -3.87 5.33 22.88
N LEU A 192 -3.01 6.24 23.37
CA LEU A 192 -2.01 6.90 22.54
C LEU A 192 -0.92 5.90 22.11
N VAL A 193 -0.68 5.79 20.80
CA VAL A 193 0.37 4.97 20.20
C VAL A 193 1.49 5.88 19.69
N GLY A 194 2.72 5.61 20.11
CA GLY A 194 3.86 6.47 19.80
C GLY A 194 3.91 7.73 20.66
N ASP A 195 4.57 8.74 20.14
CA ASP A 195 4.71 10.03 20.83
C ASP A 195 3.60 11.00 20.41
N LEU A 196 3.19 11.86 21.32
CA LEU A 196 2.22 12.92 21.07
C LEU A 196 2.71 13.79 19.88
N ASP A 197 1.77 14.21 19.02
CA ASP A 197 2.05 15.07 17.85
C ASP A 197 2.95 14.43 16.77
N LYS A 198 3.18 13.13 16.84
CA LYS A 198 3.99 12.35 15.88
C LYS A 198 3.16 11.31 15.10
N GLY A 199 1.85 11.49 14.99
CA GLY A 199 0.95 10.50 14.43
C GLY A 199 1.31 10.02 13.04
N VAL A 200 1.66 10.93 12.12
CA VAL A 200 2.02 10.56 10.74
C VAL A 200 3.29 9.71 10.70
N SER A 201 4.31 10.04 11.48
CA SER A 201 5.55 9.25 11.55
C SER A 201 5.33 7.90 12.22
N THR A 202 4.45 7.84 13.20
CA THR A 202 4.08 6.60 13.91
C THR A 202 3.34 5.62 12.99
N ILE A 203 2.42 6.12 12.14
CA ILE A 203 1.61 5.29 11.25
C ILE A 203 2.30 4.91 9.93
N ALA A 204 3.37 5.61 9.53
CA ALA A 204 4.05 5.42 8.26
C ALA A 204 4.52 3.96 8.00
N PRO A 205 5.05 3.20 8.96
CA PRO A 205 5.40 1.79 8.76
C PRO A 205 4.20 0.92 8.36
N LEU A 206 3.02 1.16 8.94
CA LEU A 206 1.80 0.46 8.56
C LEU A 206 1.43 0.71 7.10
N LEU A 207 1.60 1.94 6.60
CA LEU A 207 1.31 2.26 5.20
C LEU A 207 2.21 1.48 4.23
N ASN A 208 3.44 1.19 4.60
CA ASN A 208 4.33 0.35 3.78
C ASN A 208 3.81 -1.10 3.71
N ILE A 209 3.35 -1.65 4.84
CA ILE A 209 2.75 -2.99 4.89
C ILE A 209 1.49 -3.05 4.03
N THR A 210 0.55 -2.12 4.20
CA THR A 210 -0.71 -2.14 3.44
C THR A 210 -0.49 -1.90 1.95
N ARG A 211 0.50 -1.09 1.55
CA ARG A 211 0.93 -0.94 0.15
C ARG A 211 1.49 -2.25 -0.40
N THR A 212 2.30 -2.97 0.39
CA THR A 212 2.86 -4.27 0.01
C THR A 212 1.74 -5.30 -0.22
N HIS A 213 0.81 -5.44 0.70
CA HIS A 213 -0.37 -6.28 0.51
C HIS A 213 -1.18 -5.88 -0.73
N THR A 214 -1.29 -4.58 -1.03
CA THR A 214 -2.04 -4.08 -2.19
C THR A 214 -1.44 -4.53 -3.51
N PHE A 215 -0.12 -4.38 -3.71
CA PHE A 215 0.47 -4.78 -4.98
C PHE A 215 0.63 -6.30 -5.11
N ILE A 216 0.91 -7.03 -4.04
CA ILE A 216 0.91 -8.49 -4.05
C ILE A 216 -0.49 -9.04 -4.32
N GLY A 217 -1.53 -8.49 -3.68
CA GLY A 217 -2.92 -8.84 -3.97
C GLY A 217 -3.32 -8.55 -5.42
N SER A 218 -2.80 -7.46 -6.01
CA SER A 218 -2.99 -7.13 -7.42
C SER A 218 -2.37 -8.17 -8.35
N LEU A 219 -1.13 -8.62 -8.05
CA LEU A 219 -0.46 -9.69 -8.80
C LEU A 219 -1.23 -11.00 -8.75
N GLY A 220 -1.70 -11.40 -7.55
CA GLY A 220 -2.51 -12.60 -7.37
C GLY A 220 -3.83 -12.56 -8.14
N ALA A 221 -4.53 -11.42 -8.10
CA ALA A 221 -5.75 -11.20 -8.85
C ALA A 221 -5.52 -11.31 -10.37
N TRP A 222 -4.46 -10.67 -10.87
CA TRP A 222 -4.09 -10.75 -12.29
C TRP A 222 -3.68 -12.18 -12.68
N ARG A 223 -2.87 -12.86 -11.88
CA ARG A 223 -2.51 -14.26 -12.12
C ARG A 223 -3.73 -15.16 -12.23
N ARG A 224 -4.73 -14.95 -11.36
CA ARG A 224 -5.99 -15.70 -11.43
C ARG A 224 -6.74 -15.43 -12.73
N ALA A 225 -6.94 -14.18 -13.11
CA ALA A 225 -7.61 -13.81 -14.35
C ALA A 225 -6.89 -14.38 -15.58
N LEU A 226 -5.55 -14.29 -15.62
CA LEU A 226 -4.75 -14.84 -16.70
C LEU A 226 -4.84 -16.37 -16.78
N SER A 227 -4.89 -17.06 -15.64
CA SER A 227 -5.09 -18.53 -15.62
C SER A 227 -6.46 -18.92 -16.17
N ILE A 228 -7.50 -18.15 -15.88
CA ILE A 228 -8.85 -18.35 -16.43
C ILE A 228 -8.84 -18.14 -17.94
N ALA A 229 -8.26 -17.03 -18.43
CA ALA A 229 -8.17 -16.73 -19.86
C ALA A 229 -7.40 -17.82 -20.63
N LYS A 230 -6.28 -18.31 -20.08
CA LYS A 230 -5.50 -19.42 -20.67
C LYS A 230 -6.28 -20.73 -20.68
N GLY A 231 -7.00 -21.05 -19.61
CA GLY A 231 -7.86 -22.24 -19.53
C GLY A 231 -9.01 -22.20 -20.55
N PHE A 232 -9.67 -21.03 -20.66
CA PHE A 232 -10.72 -20.79 -21.64
C PHE A 232 -10.20 -20.94 -23.07
N ALA A 233 -9.05 -20.35 -23.40
CA ALA A 233 -8.46 -20.45 -24.73
C ALA A 233 -8.14 -21.90 -25.14
N ARG A 234 -7.78 -22.78 -24.20
CA ARG A 234 -7.56 -24.21 -24.45
C ARG A 234 -8.84 -24.98 -24.71
N ALA A 235 -9.92 -24.63 -24.05
CA ALA A 235 -11.20 -25.34 -24.16
C ALA A 235 -12.04 -24.82 -25.33
N ARG A 236 -11.90 -23.56 -25.73
CA ARG A 236 -12.74 -22.91 -26.74
C ARG A 236 -12.21 -23.16 -28.15
N THR A 237 -13.13 -23.58 -29.04
CA THR A 237 -12.88 -23.64 -30.49
C THR A 237 -13.66 -22.53 -31.19
N THR A 238 -13.06 -21.86 -32.14
CA THR A 238 -13.67 -20.83 -32.97
C THR A 238 -13.11 -20.91 -34.39
N VAL A 239 -13.93 -20.65 -35.39
CA VAL A 239 -13.54 -20.72 -36.81
C VAL A 239 -12.88 -22.08 -37.21
N GLY A 240 -13.27 -23.17 -36.54
CA GLY A 240 -12.72 -24.49 -36.77
C GLY A 240 -11.39 -24.82 -36.07
N GLU A 241 -10.78 -23.87 -35.38
CA GLU A 241 -9.50 -24.01 -34.67
C GLU A 241 -9.63 -23.77 -33.17
N PRO A 242 -8.84 -24.46 -32.33
CA PRO A 242 -8.73 -24.12 -30.93
C PRO A 242 -8.25 -22.67 -30.74
N LEU A 243 -8.90 -21.92 -29.87
CA LEU A 243 -8.65 -20.48 -29.69
C LEU A 243 -7.17 -20.17 -29.35
N TRP A 244 -6.51 -21.03 -28.56
CA TRP A 244 -5.09 -20.85 -28.21
C TRP A 244 -4.10 -21.03 -29.37
N LEU A 245 -4.54 -21.60 -30.50
CA LEU A 245 -3.73 -21.72 -31.73
C LEU A 245 -3.91 -20.53 -32.67
N ILE A 246 -4.89 -19.66 -32.44
CA ILE A 246 -5.08 -18.46 -33.25
C ILE A 246 -3.94 -17.47 -32.95
N PRO A 247 -3.11 -17.11 -33.93
CA PRO A 247 -1.86 -16.38 -33.67
C PRO A 247 -2.07 -15.05 -32.92
N MET A 248 -3.10 -14.28 -33.27
CA MET A 248 -3.40 -13.00 -32.63
C MET A 248 -3.78 -13.19 -31.17
N HIS A 249 -4.61 -14.18 -30.86
CA HIS A 249 -5.03 -14.48 -29.49
C HIS A 249 -3.86 -15.00 -28.65
N LEU A 250 -3.07 -15.92 -29.23
CA LEU A 250 -1.86 -16.44 -28.58
C LEU A 250 -0.86 -15.31 -28.27
N ARG A 251 -0.70 -14.34 -29.17
CA ARG A 251 0.17 -13.18 -28.96
C ARG A 251 -0.29 -12.35 -27.76
N VAL A 252 -1.60 -12.04 -27.66
CA VAL A 252 -2.16 -11.32 -26.51
C VAL A 252 -1.86 -12.05 -25.18
N LEU A 253 -2.09 -13.36 -25.12
CA LEU A 253 -1.78 -14.15 -23.93
C LEU A 253 -0.28 -14.14 -23.58
N GLY A 254 0.59 -14.20 -24.62
CA GLY A 254 2.05 -14.11 -24.44
C GLY A 254 2.49 -12.76 -23.89
N GLU A 255 1.91 -11.67 -24.40
CA GLU A 255 2.17 -10.32 -23.89
C GLU A 255 1.69 -10.15 -22.44
N LEU A 256 0.50 -10.67 -22.11
CA LEU A 256 -0.04 -10.63 -20.76
C LEU A 256 0.83 -11.42 -19.76
N GLU A 257 1.34 -12.60 -20.18
CA GLU A 257 2.25 -13.40 -19.36
C GLU A 257 3.57 -12.65 -19.12
N GLY A 258 4.15 -12.05 -20.16
CA GLY A 258 5.39 -11.26 -20.05
C GLY A 258 5.23 -10.05 -19.12
N ARG A 259 4.15 -9.30 -19.28
CA ARG A 259 3.81 -8.14 -18.41
C ARG A 259 3.61 -8.58 -16.97
N HIS A 260 2.91 -9.68 -16.75
CA HIS A 260 2.69 -10.21 -15.41
C HIS A 260 4.01 -10.61 -14.74
N ARG A 261 4.93 -11.29 -15.47
CA ARG A 261 6.25 -11.64 -14.94
C ARG A 261 7.07 -10.41 -14.59
N ALA A 262 7.10 -9.40 -15.45
CA ALA A 262 7.79 -8.14 -15.16
C ALA A 262 7.24 -7.44 -13.91
N ALA A 263 5.92 -7.47 -13.71
CA ALA A 263 5.29 -6.94 -12.51
C ALA A 263 5.60 -7.79 -11.25
N MET A 264 5.70 -9.12 -11.40
CA MET A 264 6.12 -10.03 -10.32
C MET A 264 7.55 -9.74 -9.87
N GLU A 265 8.47 -9.53 -10.81
CA GLU A 265 9.86 -9.22 -10.49
C GLU A 265 9.96 -8.01 -9.55
N ILE A 266 9.35 -6.89 -9.93
CA ILE A 266 9.42 -5.68 -9.11
C ILE A 266 8.64 -5.82 -7.79
N GLY A 267 7.51 -6.54 -7.80
CA GLY A 267 6.71 -6.77 -6.60
C GLY A 267 7.43 -7.63 -5.58
N PHE A 268 7.90 -8.81 -5.97
CA PHE A 268 8.59 -9.72 -5.05
C PHE A 268 9.96 -9.20 -4.64
N PHE A 269 10.66 -8.50 -5.53
CA PHE A 269 11.90 -7.82 -5.17
C PHE A 269 11.66 -6.77 -4.06
N THR A 270 10.59 -5.98 -4.17
CA THR A 270 10.22 -5.00 -3.13
C THR A 270 9.94 -5.68 -1.78
N VAL A 271 9.30 -6.86 -1.78
CA VAL A 271 9.11 -7.68 -0.56
C VAL A 271 10.46 -8.17 0.00
N GLY A 272 11.38 -8.60 -0.87
CA GLY A 272 12.73 -8.98 -0.48
C GLY A 272 13.48 -7.83 0.21
N VAL A 273 13.39 -6.62 -0.35
CA VAL A 273 13.99 -5.41 0.26
C VAL A 273 13.31 -5.07 1.60
N MET A 274 11.98 -5.26 1.72
CA MET A 274 11.28 -5.13 3.00
C MET A 274 11.87 -6.06 4.05
N GLY A 275 12.12 -7.32 3.69
CA GLY A 275 12.77 -8.30 4.57
C GLY A 275 14.16 -7.85 5.01
N VAL A 276 14.95 -7.21 4.14
CA VAL A 276 16.27 -6.64 4.53
C VAL A 276 16.10 -5.54 5.58
N VAL A 277 15.13 -4.62 5.36
CA VAL A 277 14.88 -3.49 6.30
C VAL A 277 14.36 -3.98 7.66
N GLU A 278 13.51 -5.01 7.68
CA GLU A 278 12.91 -5.50 8.92
C GLU A 278 13.85 -6.40 9.71
N ASN A 279 14.76 -7.09 9.04
CA ASN A 279 15.69 -8.03 9.64
C ASN A 279 17.15 -7.55 9.59
N GLU A 280 17.39 -6.25 9.77
CA GLU A 280 18.75 -5.67 9.74
C GLU A 280 19.74 -6.41 10.64
N ALA A 281 19.27 -6.93 11.78
CA ALA A 281 20.11 -7.72 12.71
C ALA A 281 20.41 -9.16 12.21
N ALA A 282 19.62 -9.68 11.27
CA ALA A 282 19.80 -11.04 10.72
C ALA A 282 20.69 -11.07 9.47
N ALA A 283 20.96 -9.91 8.86
CA ALA A 283 21.74 -9.79 7.63
C ALA A 283 23.25 -9.70 7.90
N VAL A 284 23.80 -10.62 8.72
CA VAL A 284 25.27 -10.80 8.80
C VAL A 284 25.70 -11.53 7.52
N PRO A 285 26.56 -10.94 6.67
CA PRO A 285 27.08 -11.61 5.50
C PRO A 285 27.83 -12.88 5.94
N GLY A 286 27.30 -14.05 5.61
CA GLY A 286 27.95 -15.34 5.89
C GLY A 286 27.17 -16.38 6.69
N GLN A 287 26.00 -16.05 7.26
CA GLN A 287 25.19 -17.01 8.04
C GLN A 287 23.83 -17.34 7.39
N ALA A 288 23.76 -17.53 6.10
CA ALA A 288 22.62 -18.21 5.48
C ALA A 288 22.82 -19.72 5.62
N GLY A 289 22.29 -20.30 6.67
CA GLY A 289 22.20 -21.74 6.84
C GLY A 289 21.22 -22.33 5.84
N GLY A 290 21.71 -23.15 4.92
CA GLY A 290 20.93 -23.94 3.98
C GLY A 290 21.75 -24.27 2.73
N GLN A 291 21.91 -25.56 2.41
CA GLN A 291 22.56 -26.05 1.18
C GLN A 291 21.67 -25.81 -0.08
N GLY A 292 21.15 -24.59 -0.26
CA GLY A 292 20.63 -24.15 -1.54
C GLY A 292 21.72 -23.39 -2.30
N LYS A 293 21.75 -23.48 -3.64
CA LYS A 293 22.61 -22.63 -4.49
C LYS A 293 22.56 -21.20 -3.92
N LYS A 294 23.73 -20.67 -3.50
CA LYS A 294 23.84 -19.31 -2.99
C LYS A 294 23.28 -18.37 -4.05
N ILE A 295 22.06 -17.89 -3.83
CA ILE A 295 21.54 -16.77 -4.60
C ILE A 295 22.45 -15.61 -4.21
N SER A 296 23.16 -15.08 -5.19
CA SER A 296 23.99 -13.89 -5.00
C SER A 296 23.07 -12.77 -4.49
N ALA A 297 23.21 -12.36 -3.23
CA ALA A 297 22.46 -11.26 -2.65
C ALA A 297 22.97 -9.88 -3.15
N GLU A 298 23.86 -9.88 -4.14
CA GLU A 298 24.54 -8.68 -4.66
C GLU A 298 23.57 -7.65 -5.27
N HIS A 299 22.41 -8.10 -5.77
CA HIS A 299 21.37 -7.23 -6.30
C HIS A 299 20.54 -6.55 -5.19
N LEU A 300 20.55 -7.07 -3.96
CA LEU A 300 19.86 -6.43 -2.84
C LEU A 300 20.60 -5.17 -2.37
N PRO A 301 19.87 -4.17 -1.85
CA PRO A 301 20.52 -3.05 -1.19
C PRO A 301 21.21 -3.48 0.11
N TYR A 302 22.28 -2.79 0.47
CA TYR A 302 22.94 -3.03 1.74
C TYR A 302 22.04 -2.65 2.90
N PRO A 303 22.02 -3.44 4.00
CA PRO A 303 21.26 -3.11 5.21
C PRO A 303 21.56 -1.69 5.72
N GLY A 304 20.58 -1.07 6.36
CA GLY A 304 20.68 0.28 6.89
C GLY A 304 20.10 1.35 5.97
N ALA A 305 20.81 2.45 5.81
CA ALA A 305 20.31 3.63 5.10
C ALA A 305 20.01 3.38 3.62
N GLU A 306 20.80 2.54 2.95
CA GLU A 306 20.58 2.20 1.54
C GLU A 306 19.28 1.39 1.38
N ALA A 307 19.11 0.30 2.15
CA ALA A 307 17.91 -0.53 2.09
C ALA A 307 16.66 0.29 2.44
N THR A 308 16.74 1.14 3.45
CA THR A 308 15.63 2.02 3.86
C THR A 308 15.25 3.00 2.73
N ALA A 309 16.23 3.62 2.07
CA ALA A 309 15.97 4.55 0.97
C ALA A 309 15.38 3.83 -0.25
N VAL A 310 15.94 2.68 -0.63
CA VAL A 310 15.46 1.85 -1.74
C VAL A 310 14.05 1.35 -1.45
N PHE A 311 13.78 0.81 -0.26
CA PHE A 311 12.45 0.31 0.13
C PHE A 311 11.39 1.40 0.05
N ARG A 312 11.69 2.58 0.57
CA ARG A 312 10.74 3.71 0.55
C ARG A 312 10.38 4.13 -0.88
N ALA A 313 11.35 4.19 -1.78
CA ALA A 313 11.10 4.49 -3.18
C ALA A 313 10.30 3.37 -3.87
N LEU A 314 10.71 2.12 -3.65
CA LEU A 314 10.08 0.96 -4.28
C LEU A 314 8.66 0.71 -3.81
N THR A 315 8.34 0.94 -2.53
CA THR A 315 6.99 0.70 -2.00
C THR A 315 5.95 1.58 -2.70
N ALA A 316 6.24 2.88 -2.87
CA ALA A 316 5.38 3.81 -3.59
C ALA A 316 5.26 3.44 -5.08
N LEU A 317 6.39 3.13 -5.73
CA LEU A 317 6.48 2.77 -7.12
C LEU A 317 5.75 1.45 -7.41
N SER A 318 6.04 0.38 -6.66
CA SER A 318 5.44 -0.94 -6.87
C SER A 318 3.92 -0.90 -6.68
N LYS A 319 3.44 -0.23 -5.62
CA LYS A 319 2.01 -0.08 -5.40
C LYS A 319 1.32 0.64 -6.57
N ALA A 320 1.85 1.75 -7.04
CA ALA A 320 1.23 2.52 -8.11
C ALA A 320 1.28 1.80 -9.45
N VAL A 321 2.45 1.29 -9.84
CA VAL A 321 2.68 0.69 -11.15
C VAL A 321 2.04 -0.68 -11.26
N VAL A 322 2.28 -1.57 -10.30
CA VAL A 322 1.73 -2.94 -10.32
C VAL A 322 0.21 -2.91 -10.28
N SER A 323 -0.40 -2.04 -9.47
CA SER A 323 -1.87 -1.91 -9.45
C SER A 323 -2.42 -1.50 -10.81
N LYS A 324 -1.78 -0.55 -11.50
CA LYS A 324 -2.20 -0.10 -12.85
C LYS A 324 -2.01 -1.19 -13.91
N MET A 325 -0.88 -1.87 -13.89
CA MET A 325 -0.60 -2.99 -14.80
C MET A 325 -1.61 -4.12 -14.60
N SER A 326 -1.90 -4.47 -13.34
CA SER A 326 -2.86 -5.52 -13.02
C SER A 326 -4.28 -5.19 -13.48
N ILE A 327 -4.74 -3.95 -13.30
CA ILE A 327 -6.06 -3.51 -13.79
C ILE A 327 -6.14 -3.67 -15.30
N ALA A 328 -5.16 -3.16 -16.05
CA ALA A 328 -5.13 -3.28 -17.51
C ALA A 328 -5.03 -4.75 -17.94
N GLY A 329 -4.15 -5.54 -17.30
CA GLY A 329 -3.98 -6.95 -17.65
C GLY A 329 -5.23 -7.81 -17.35
N ILE A 330 -5.97 -7.51 -16.28
CA ILE A 330 -7.23 -8.22 -15.96
C ILE A 330 -8.32 -7.83 -16.96
N GLN A 331 -8.35 -6.57 -17.41
CA GLN A 331 -9.27 -6.12 -18.45
C GLN A 331 -9.04 -6.87 -19.76
N GLU A 332 -7.80 -7.02 -20.20
CA GLU A 332 -7.45 -7.83 -21.37
C GLU A 332 -7.82 -9.30 -21.19
N CYS A 333 -7.62 -9.87 -19.99
CA CYS A 333 -8.07 -11.22 -19.68
C CYS A 333 -9.60 -11.36 -19.79
N GLN A 334 -10.34 -10.33 -19.35
CA GLN A 334 -11.81 -10.30 -19.48
C GLN A 334 -12.23 -10.29 -20.94
N GLU A 335 -11.60 -9.43 -21.76
CA GLU A 335 -11.85 -9.34 -23.21
C GLU A 335 -11.50 -10.65 -23.92
N ALA A 336 -10.43 -11.32 -23.52
CA ALA A 336 -9.99 -12.59 -24.09
C ALA A 336 -11.02 -13.73 -23.95
N LEU A 337 -12.00 -13.61 -23.04
CA LEU A 337 -13.11 -14.54 -22.90
C LEU A 337 -14.32 -14.17 -23.79
N GLY A 338 -14.30 -13.03 -24.47
CA GLY A 338 -15.45 -12.51 -25.20
C GLY A 338 -16.62 -12.18 -24.28
N GLY A 339 -17.86 -12.37 -24.74
CA GLY A 339 -19.07 -12.02 -23.98
C GLY A 339 -19.17 -12.70 -22.61
N VAL A 340 -18.63 -13.90 -22.46
CA VAL A 340 -18.60 -14.64 -21.18
C VAL A 340 -17.79 -13.86 -20.13
N GLY A 341 -16.71 -13.21 -20.53
CA GLY A 341 -15.87 -12.40 -19.61
C GLY A 341 -16.60 -11.20 -19.02
N TYR A 342 -17.69 -10.73 -19.63
CA TYR A 342 -18.46 -9.58 -19.15
C TYR A 342 -19.57 -9.96 -18.16
N MET A 343 -19.83 -11.25 -17.98
CA MET A 343 -20.87 -11.74 -17.07
C MET A 343 -20.39 -11.63 -15.62
N ASP A 344 -21.30 -11.25 -14.72
CA ASP A 344 -21.05 -11.18 -13.26
C ASP A 344 -21.82 -12.31 -12.57
N GLU A 345 -21.39 -13.55 -12.81
CA GLU A 345 -22.00 -14.75 -12.26
C GLU A 345 -21.64 -14.91 -10.79
N ALA A 346 -22.65 -14.74 -9.92
CA ALA A 346 -22.47 -14.85 -8.49
C ALA A 346 -22.23 -16.30 -8.04
N ASP A 347 -22.77 -17.26 -8.77
CA ASP A 347 -22.76 -18.69 -8.43
C ASP A 347 -21.40 -19.35 -8.71
N GLU A 348 -20.56 -18.72 -9.57
CA GLU A 348 -19.22 -19.20 -9.91
C GLU A 348 -18.15 -18.13 -9.61
N PRO A 349 -18.02 -17.69 -8.36
CA PRO A 349 -17.18 -16.52 -8.00
C PRO A 349 -15.69 -16.72 -8.30
N GLU A 350 -15.21 -17.95 -8.35
CA GLU A 350 -13.81 -18.29 -8.63
C GLU A 350 -13.44 -18.13 -10.12
N PHE A 351 -14.42 -18.14 -11.03
CA PHE A 351 -14.23 -17.94 -12.48
C PHE A 351 -14.69 -16.56 -12.95
N ASN A 352 -15.27 -15.75 -12.07
CA ASN A 352 -15.84 -14.45 -12.38
C ASN A 352 -14.75 -13.39 -12.57
N VAL A 353 -14.26 -13.21 -13.81
CA VAL A 353 -13.24 -12.22 -14.15
C VAL A 353 -13.76 -10.78 -13.99
N SER A 354 -15.05 -10.53 -14.26
CA SER A 354 -15.70 -9.24 -14.02
C SER A 354 -15.61 -8.83 -12.55
N ARG A 355 -15.85 -9.75 -11.63
CA ARG A 355 -15.69 -9.53 -10.19
C ARG A 355 -14.24 -9.28 -9.80
N ILE A 356 -13.29 -10.05 -10.38
CA ILE A 356 -11.85 -9.84 -10.15
C ILE A 356 -11.47 -8.43 -10.59
N LEU A 357 -11.89 -7.99 -11.79
CA LEU A 357 -11.59 -6.65 -12.30
C LEU A 357 -12.15 -5.55 -11.40
N ARG A 358 -13.47 -5.56 -11.12
CA ARG A 358 -14.08 -4.50 -10.31
C ARG A 358 -13.49 -4.40 -8.91
N ASN A 359 -13.08 -5.53 -8.32
CA ASN A 359 -12.44 -5.56 -7.02
C ASN A 359 -11.00 -5.03 -7.08
N THR A 360 -10.27 -5.28 -8.17
CA THR A 360 -8.89 -4.81 -8.35
C THR A 360 -8.82 -3.31 -8.64
N LEU A 361 -9.88 -2.71 -9.19
CA LEU A 361 -9.92 -1.26 -9.50
C LEU A 361 -9.59 -0.39 -8.27
N VAL A 362 -9.98 -0.79 -7.07
CA VAL A 362 -9.71 -0.05 -5.83
C VAL A 362 -8.22 0.04 -5.50
N ASN A 363 -7.41 -0.91 -5.98
CA ASN A 363 -5.98 -0.98 -5.69
C ASN A 363 -5.20 0.23 -6.25
N SER A 364 -5.71 0.92 -7.27
CA SER A 364 -5.13 2.18 -7.73
C SER A 364 -5.60 3.41 -6.94
N ILE A 365 -6.54 3.25 -6.00
CA ILE A 365 -7.20 4.33 -5.27
C ILE A 365 -6.73 4.36 -3.82
N TRP A 366 -6.97 3.28 -3.05
CA TRP A 366 -6.59 3.23 -1.64
C TRP A 366 -5.07 3.21 -1.45
N GLU A 367 -4.57 3.44 -0.23
CA GLU A 367 -3.12 3.51 0.12
C GLU A 367 -2.34 4.54 -0.71
N GLY A 368 -3.01 5.55 -1.22
CA GLY A 368 -2.51 6.59 -2.11
C GLY A 368 -2.84 6.34 -3.58
N THR A 369 -3.45 7.34 -4.22
CA THR A 369 -3.67 7.31 -5.67
C THR A 369 -2.35 7.37 -6.43
N THR A 370 -2.37 7.00 -7.71
CA THR A 370 -1.15 7.03 -8.55
C THR A 370 -0.44 8.39 -8.54
N ASN A 371 -1.20 9.51 -8.59
CA ASN A 371 -0.59 10.84 -8.56
C ASN A 371 0.03 11.17 -7.20
N VAL A 372 -0.63 10.78 -6.11
CA VAL A 372 -0.12 10.97 -4.74
C VAL A 372 1.21 10.22 -4.57
N LEU A 373 1.24 8.95 -4.98
CA LEU A 373 2.45 8.13 -4.88
C LEU A 373 3.57 8.62 -5.81
N ALA A 374 3.25 9.08 -7.01
CA ALA A 374 4.22 9.67 -7.91
C ALA A 374 4.82 10.97 -7.34
N SER A 375 3.97 11.81 -6.73
CA SER A 375 4.44 13.02 -6.05
C SER A 375 5.30 12.70 -4.83
N GLU A 376 4.88 11.73 -4.00
CA GLU A 376 5.66 11.24 -2.85
C GLU A 376 7.03 10.72 -3.29
N PHE A 377 7.05 9.88 -4.34
CA PHE A 377 8.25 9.29 -4.93
C PHE A 377 9.24 10.36 -5.42
N VAL A 378 8.78 11.31 -6.24
CA VAL A 378 9.63 12.39 -6.76
C VAL A 378 10.15 13.26 -5.62
N ARG A 379 9.28 13.72 -4.71
CA ARG A 379 9.68 14.54 -3.57
C ARG A 379 10.71 13.84 -2.68
N PHE A 380 10.55 12.53 -2.48
CA PHE A 380 11.50 11.74 -1.71
C PHE A 380 12.88 11.72 -2.36
N LEU A 381 12.95 11.51 -3.67
CA LEU A 381 14.23 11.43 -4.39
C LEU A 381 14.96 12.78 -4.45
N VAL A 382 14.23 13.88 -4.70
CA VAL A 382 14.85 15.22 -4.86
C VAL A 382 15.09 15.94 -3.55
N LYS A 383 14.57 15.41 -2.44
CA LYS A 383 14.73 16.01 -1.11
C LYS A 383 16.21 16.12 -0.72
N ASP A 384 16.53 17.14 0.09
CA ASP A 384 17.86 17.37 0.67
C ASP A 384 18.98 17.42 -0.40
N GLY A 385 18.71 18.11 -1.52
CA GLY A 385 19.65 18.25 -2.63
C GLY A 385 19.89 16.97 -3.41
N GLY A 386 18.91 16.03 -3.43
CA GLY A 386 19.02 14.77 -4.17
C GLY A 386 19.81 13.67 -3.43
N LYS A 387 20.01 13.80 -2.14
CA LYS A 387 20.74 12.80 -1.33
C LYS A 387 20.14 11.38 -1.48
N ASN A 388 18.81 11.29 -1.44
CA ASN A 388 18.13 9.99 -1.61
C ASN A 388 18.28 9.47 -3.03
N LEU A 389 18.27 10.34 -4.05
CA LEU A 389 18.53 9.97 -5.44
C LEU A 389 19.97 9.44 -5.60
N ALA A 390 20.95 10.04 -4.94
CA ALA A 390 22.33 9.57 -5.00
C ALA A 390 22.48 8.16 -4.38
N VAL A 391 21.86 7.92 -3.22
CA VAL A 391 21.87 6.59 -2.55
C VAL A 391 21.17 5.55 -3.44
N PHE A 392 19.98 5.86 -3.92
CA PHE A 392 19.21 4.98 -4.80
C PHE A 392 19.95 4.73 -6.12
N GLY A 393 20.57 5.77 -6.70
CA GLY A 393 21.35 5.68 -7.93
C GLY A 393 22.59 4.81 -7.79
N GLY A 394 23.30 4.90 -6.68
CA GLY A 394 24.46 4.04 -6.40
C GLY A 394 24.06 2.55 -6.35
N TRP A 395 22.93 2.24 -5.74
CA TRP A 395 22.39 0.89 -5.73
C TRP A 395 22.03 0.41 -7.15
N ILE A 396 21.25 1.19 -7.92
CA ILE A 396 20.84 0.80 -9.29
C ILE A 396 22.04 0.60 -10.22
N GLU A 397 23.04 1.48 -10.16
CA GLU A 397 24.24 1.41 -10.98
C GLU A 397 25.05 0.15 -10.65
N ARG A 398 25.11 -0.25 -9.36
CA ARG A 398 25.71 -1.51 -8.96
C ARG A 398 24.94 -2.71 -9.51
N VAL A 399 23.61 -2.71 -9.45
CA VAL A 399 22.77 -3.81 -9.94
C VAL A 399 22.84 -3.94 -11.47
N LEU A 400 22.82 -2.82 -12.19
CA LEU A 400 23.04 -2.83 -13.64
C LEU A 400 24.42 -3.39 -14.02
N GLY A 401 25.43 -3.20 -13.17
CA GLY A 401 26.76 -3.78 -13.34
C GLY A 401 26.81 -5.30 -13.26
N LEU A 402 25.81 -5.95 -12.64
CA LEU A 402 25.70 -7.42 -12.56
C LEU A 402 25.19 -8.06 -13.86
N ILE A 403 24.58 -7.27 -14.75
CA ILE A 403 24.12 -7.76 -16.05
C ILE A 403 25.33 -8.00 -16.96
N ALA A 404 25.34 -9.16 -17.61
CA ALA A 404 26.37 -9.48 -18.60
C ALA A 404 26.40 -8.45 -19.74
N PRO A 405 27.58 -8.12 -20.28
CA PRO A 405 27.69 -7.20 -21.42
C PRO A 405 26.81 -7.62 -22.60
N GLY A 406 26.11 -6.68 -23.23
CA GLY A 406 25.22 -6.91 -24.36
C GLY A 406 24.14 -5.84 -24.52
N GLU A 407 23.35 -5.95 -25.57
CA GLU A 407 22.34 -4.95 -25.95
C GLU A 407 21.36 -4.59 -24.83
N MET A 408 20.89 -5.58 -24.07
CA MET A 408 19.94 -5.33 -22.97
C MET A 408 20.57 -4.48 -21.86
N ARG A 409 21.83 -4.78 -21.47
CA ARG A 409 22.55 -3.96 -20.50
C ARG A 409 22.75 -2.53 -20.99
N ASP A 410 23.16 -2.38 -22.24
CA ASP A 410 23.43 -1.06 -22.83
C ASP A 410 22.15 -0.22 -22.91
N ALA A 411 21.03 -0.83 -23.31
CA ALA A 411 19.73 -0.19 -23.35
C ALA A 411 19.26 0.27 -21.95
N LEU A 412 19.35 -0.61 -20.95
CA LEU A 412 18.95 -0.29 -19.57
C LEU A 412 19.86 0.78 -18.95
N ALA A 413 21.18 0.70 -19.15
CA ALA A 413 22.13 1.69 -18.66
C ALA A 413 21.93 3.06 -19.33
N SER A 414 21.61 3.08 -20.63
CA SER A 414 21.27 4.30 -21.34
C SER A 414 19.97 4.92 -20.82
N ALA A 415 18.93 4.08 -20.64
CA ALA A 415 17.65 4.52 -20.08
C ALA A 415 17.81 5.10 -18.68
N TRP A 416 18.59 4.44 -17.83
CA TRP A 416 18.91 4.94 -16.48
C TRP A 416 19.59 6.30 -16.51
N ARG A 417 20.60 6.46 -17.37
CA ARG A 417 21.33 7.72 -17.51
C ARG A 417 20.42 8.88 -17.91
N VAL A 418 19.55 8.65 -18.91
CA VAL A 418 18.58 9.64 -19.39
C VAL A 418 17.57 9.97 -18.28
N TRP A 419 17.03 8.95 -17.61
CA TRP A 419 16.08 9.13 -16.52
C TRP A 419 16.70 9.92 -15.37
N LYS A 420 17.90 9.52 -14.91
CA LYS A 420 18.62 10.20 -13.82
C LYS A 420 18.85 11.67 -14.14
N GLY A 421 19.28 11.98 -15.37
CA GLY A 421 19.51 13.37 -15.80
C GLY A 421 18.24 14.25 -15.81
N LYS A 422 17.04 13.65 -15.97
CA LYS A 422 15.76 14.38 -15.89
C LYS A 422 15.32 14.66 -14.45
N VAL A 423 15.63 13.77 -13.52
CA VAL A 423 15.19 13.84 -12.12
C VAL A 423 16.23 14.50 -11.21
N ASP A 424 17.50 14.46 -11.60
CA ASP A 424 18.59 15.06 -10.82
C ASP A 424 18.54 16.59 -10.87
N LEU A 425 18.27 17.17 -9.72
CA LEU A 425 18.22 18.62 -9.51
C LEU A 425 19.47 19.16 -8.82
N SER A 426 20.47 18.31 -8.55
CA SER A 426 21.74 18.73 -7.96
C SER A 426 22.48 19.69 -8.90
N GLY A 427 22.90 20.84 -8.36
CA GLY A 427 23.70 21.82 -9.13
C GLY A 427 22.90 22.89 -9.89
N THR A 428 21.59 23.00 -9.72
CA THR A 428 20.81 24.06 -10.36
C THR A 428 20.41 25.16 -9.37
N ALA A 429 20.88 26.41 -9.62
CA ALA A 429 20.52 27.59 -8.82
C ALA A 429 19.01 27.96 -8.92
N GLU A 430 18.29 27.38 -9.86
CA GLU A 430 16.87 27.67 -10.18
C GLU A 430 15.89 26.66 -9.54
N GLY A 431 16.14 26.24 -8.29
CA GLY A 431 15.55 25.06 -7.63
C GLY A 431 14.04 24.89 -7.65
N LYS A 432 13.20 25.93 -7.66
CA LYS A 432 11.74 25.77 -7.53
C LYS A 432 11.04 25.39 -8.84
N GLY A 433 11.32 26.04 -9.94
CA GLY A 433 10.65 25.76 -11.22
C GLY A 433 10.97 24.35 -11.78
N LYS A 434 12.17 23.84 -11.51
CA LYS A 434 12.56 22.48 -11.91
C LYS A 434 11.86 21.39 -11.10
N VAL A 435 11.66 21.58 -9.79
CA VAL A 435 10.90 20.61 -8.96
C VAL A 435 9.47 20.48 -9.47
N GLU A 436 8.82 21.59 -9.82
CA GLU A 436 7.47 21.60 -10.34
C GLU A 436 7.36 20.89 -11.71
N SER A 437 8.34 21.08 -12.58
CA SER A 437 8.42 20.37 -13.87
C SER A 437 8.58 18.86 -13.68
N VAL A 438 9.47 18.40 -12.79
CA VAL A 438 9.64 16.97 -12.47
C VAL A 438 8.38 16.40 -11.83
N LEU A 439 7.69 17.18 -10.96
CA LEU A 439 6.43 16.74 -10.35
C LEU A 439 5.30 16.65 -11.38
N ALA A 440 5.21 17.55 -12.34
CA ALA A 440 4.23 17.48 -13.42
C ALA A 440 4.40 16.22 -14.27
N ASP A 441 5.65 15.78 -14.51
CA ASP A 441 5.98 14.53 -15.21
C ASP A 441 6.18 13.32 -14.26
N GLY A 442 5.83 13.45 -12.99
CA GLY A 442 6.14 12.47 -11.94
C GLY A 442 5.60 11.07 -12.21
N ARG A 443 4.41 10.93 -12.80
CA ARG A 443 3.88 9.61 -13.20
C ARG A 443 4.79 8.96 -14.23
N ARG A 444 5.18 9.70 -15.26
CA ARG A 444 6.06 9.20 -16.32
C ARG A 444 7.41 8.81 -15.76
N ALA A 445 8.02 9.66 -14.90
CA ALA A 445 9.28 9.35 -14.23
C ALA A 445 9.18 8.04 -13.44
N MET A 446 8.11 7.84 -12.67
CA MET A 446 7.89 6.64 -11.87
C MET A 446 7.68 5.39 -12.73
N PHE A 447 6.87 5.46 -13.79
CA PHE A 447 6.62 4.32 -14.68
C PHE A 447 7.87 3.96 -15.50
N THR A 448 8.65 4.95 -15.94
CA THR A 448 9.95 4.71 -16.61
C THR A 448 10.90 3.96 -15.72
N LEU A 449 11.04 4.38 -14.46
CA LEU A 449 11.92 3.67 -13.52
C LEU A 449 11.44 2.25 -13.25
N ALA A 450 10.13 2.04 -13.13
CA ALA A 450 9.57 0.69 -12.97
C ALA A 450 9.91 -0.21 -14.16
N TRP A 451 9.86 0.33 -15.40
CA TRP A 451 10.26 -0.40 -16.59
C TRP A 451 11.76 -0.76 -16.57
N ILE A 452 12.65 0.18 -16.20
CA ILE A 452 14.08 -0.07 -16.05
C ILE A 452 14.34 -1.17 -15.01
N LEU A 453 13.71 -1.07 -13.84
CA LEU A 453 13.87 -2.04 -12.75
C LEU A 453 13.36 -3.43 -13.13
N SER A 454 12.15 -3.52 -13.67
CA SER A 454 11.59 -4.80 -14.11
C SER A 454 12.46 -5.45 -15.19
N GLY A 455 12.97 -4.66 -16.14
CA GLY A 455 13.88 -5.15 -17.17
C GLY A 455 15.20 -5.64 -16.58
N THR A 456 15.78 -4.90 -15.64
CA THR A 456 17.00 -5.28 -14.92
C THR A 456 16.82 -6.61 -14.19
N LEU A 457 15.73 -6.77 -13.45
CA LEU A 457 15.45 -7.97 -12.67
C LEU A 457 15.16 -9.18 -13.56
N LEU A 458 14.38 -9.01 -14.64
CA LEU A 458 14.13 -10.07 -15.63
C LEU A 458 15.42 -10.57 -16.28
N VAL A 459 16.33 -9.65 -16.64
CA VAL A 459 17.63 -10.05 -17.24
C VAL A 459 18.47 -10.83 -16.23
N LEU A 460 18.53 -10.38 -14.99
CA LEU A 460 19.27 -11.09 -13.91
C LEU A 460 18.66 -12.45 -13.60
N ASP A 461 17.32 -12.56 -13.60
CA ASP A 461 16.62 -13.82 -13.38
C ASP A 461 16.91 -14.82 -14.51
N GLY A 462 16.82 -14.38 -15.77
CA GLY A 462 17.18 -15.18 -16.92
C GLY A 462 18.64 -15.63 -16.92
N GLN A 463 19.58 -14.77 -16.50
CA GLN A 463 21.00 -15.13 -16.35
C GLN A 463 21.22 -16.17 -15.24
N ARG A 464 20.51 -16.04 -14.12
CA ARG A 464 20.64 -16.96 -12.99
C ARG A 464 20.16 -18.35 -13.32
N ASP A 465 19.00 -18.47 -13.94
CA ASP A 465 18.32 -19.75 -14.16
C ASP A 465 18.71 -20.39 -15.51
N GLY A 466 19.24 -19.60 -16.44
CA GLY A 466 19.54 -20.06 -17.80
C GLY A 466 18.27 -20.43 -18.59
N ASP A 467 17.10 -19.97 -18.13
CA ASP A 467 15.81 -20.24 -18.77
C ASP A 467 15.62 -19.39 -20.03
N GLY A 468 15.53 -20.05 -21.19
CA GLY A 468 15.33 -19.40 -22.47
C GLY A 468 14.03 -18.61 -22.55
N VAL A 469 12.97 -19.02 -21.84
CA VAL A 469 11.67 -18.30 -21.82
C VAL A 469 11.82 -16.98 -21.07
N THR A 470 12.44 -16.99 -19.89
CA THR A 470 12.70 -15.78 -19.11
C THR A 470 13.63 -14.83 -19.88
N GLY A 471 14.66 -15.37 -20.53
CA GLY A 471 15.56 -14.59 -21.39
C GLY A 471 14.82 -13.92 -22.56
N GLU A 472 13.90 -14.61 -23.23
CA GLU A 472 13.09 -14.03 -24.32
C GLU A 472 12.11 -12.97 -23.81
N ILE A 473 11.49 -13.17 -22.64
CA ILE A 473 10.64 -12.16 -22.01
C ILE A 473 11.45 -10.90 -21.69
N ALA A 474 12.64 -11.06 -21.10
CA ALA A 474 13.55 -9.95 -20.82
C ALA A 474 13.94 -9.19 -22.10
N ARG A 475 14.28 -9.91 -23.17
CA ARG A 475 14.64 -9.33 -24.46
C ARG A 475 13.48 -8.51 -25.06
N ARG A 476 12.26 -9.06 -25.05
CA ARG A 476 11.07 -8.32 -25.54
C ARG A 476 10.79 -7.11 -24.66
N TRP A 477 10.87 -7.27 -23.35
CA TRP A 477 10.62 -6.17 -22.42
C TRP A 477 11.59 -5.00 -22.63
N VAL A 478 12.89 -5.31 -22.78
CA VAL A 478 13.95 -4.29 -22.83
C VAL A 478 14.13 -3.73 -24.25
N LEU A 479 14.08 -4.59 -25.28
CA LEU A 479 14.47 -4.18 -26.63
C LEU A 479 13.31 -3.94 -27.59
N GLN A 480 12.14 -4.56 -27.37
CA GLN A 480 11.05 -4.44 -28.33
C GLN A 480 9.94 -3.48 -27.89
N GLY A 481 9.85 -3.17 -26.60
CA GLY A 481 8.81 -2.30 -26.06
C GLY A 481 7.38 -2.82 -26.23
N GLU A 482 7.22 -4.01 -26.79
CA GLU A 482 5.92 -4.60 -27.14
C GLU A 482 5.17 -5.11 -25.92
N ILE A 483 5.89 -5.34 -24.82
CA ILE A 483 5.33 -5.93 -23.62
C ILE A 483 5.41 -4.94 -22.47
N GLY A 484 4.41 -4.11 -22.24
CA GLY A 484 4.37 -3.39 -20.99
C GLY A 484 4.13 -1.90 -21.05
N VAL A 485 4.31 -1.31 -19.89
CA VAL A 485 4.21 0.13 -19.62
C VAL A 485 5.29 0.92 -20.39
N GLY A 486 6.29 0.23 -20.92
CA GLY A 486 7.47 0.79 -21.54
C GLY A 486 7.33 1.27 -22.98
N ASP A 487 6.19 1.05 -23.63
CA ASP A 487 6.03 1.44 -25.05
C ASP A 487 6.30 2.93 -25.29
N SER A 488 5.79 3.79 -24.43
CA SER A 488 6.04 5.23 -24.50
C SER A 488 7.46 5.59 -24.08
N VAL A 489 8.02 4.88 -23.11
CA VAL A 489 9.36 5.11 -22.58
C VAL A 489 10.42 4.61 -23.56
N TRP A 490 10.25 3.43 -24.11
CA TRP A 490 11.16 2.86 -25.11
C TRP A 490 11.19 3.71 -26.38
N ARG A 491 10.03 4.13 -26.87
CA ARG A 491 9.93 5.08 -28.00
C ARG A 491 10.64 6.40 -27.72
N ASP A 492 10.53 6.92 -26.52
CA ASP A 492 11.19 8.18 -26.12
C ASP A 492 12.71 8.03 -25.97
N ILE A 493 13.22 6.81 -25.67
CA ILE A 493 14.66 6.52 -25.57
C ILE A 493 15.25 6.22 -26.94
N VAL A 494 14.61 5.36 -27.73
CA VAL A 494 15.11 4.92 -29.05
C VAL A 494 14.77 5.95 -30.13
N TYR A 495 13.62 6.58 -30.05
CA TYR A 495 13.20 7.68 -30.92
C TYR A 495 12.93 8.91 -30.06
N PRO A 496 13.99 9.64 -29.64
CA PRO A 496 13.81 10.84 -28.85
C PRO A 496 12.93 11.81 -29.64
N ARG A 497 11.61 11.80 -29.36
CA ARG A 497 10.78 12.90 -29.79
C ARG A 497 11.39 14.13 -29.17
N GLN A 498 11.30 15.28 -29.86
CA GLN A 498 11.44 16.58 -29.23
C GLN A 498 10.28 16.73 -28.23
N ALA A 499 10.29 15.93 -27.18
CA ALA A 499 9.43 16.13 -26.05
C ALA A 499 9.90 17.45 -25.43
N LYS A 500 9.18 18.55 -25.69
CA LYS A 500 9.31 19.75 -24.86
C LYS A 500 9.25 19.27 -23.41
N ALA A 501 10.24 19.64 -22.62
CA ALA A 501 10.14 19.49 -21.18
C ALA A 501 8.79 20.07 -20.75
N ILE A 502 8.11 19.44 -19.82
CA ILE A 502 6.91 20.03 -19.22
C ILE A 502 7.40 21.24 -18.45
N ASP A 503 7.26 22.38 -19.09
CA ASP A 503 7.60 23.69 -18.55
C ASP A 503 6.32 24.39 -18.06
N GLU A 504 6.46 25.57 -17.50
CA GLU A 504 5.36 26.38 -17.02
C GLU A 504 4.33 26.69 -18.14
N GLU A 505 4.80 26.84 -19.38
CA GLU A 505 3.95 27.08 -20.54
C GLU A 505 3.05 25.88 -20.83
N SER A 506 3.60 24.65 -20.73
CA SER A 506 2.84 23.42 -20.90
C SER A 506 1.75 23.28 -19.85
N ILE A 507 2.03 23.62 -18.60
CA ILE A 507 1.03 23.59 -17.50
C ILE A 507 -0.08 24.63 -17.74
N ARG A 508 0.27 25.80 -18.26
CA ARG A 508 -0.72 26.82 -18.64
C ARG A 508 -1.62 26.33 -19.78
N TRP A 509 -1.05 25.63 -20.77
CA TRP A 509 -1.84 25.01 -21.83
C TRP A 509 -2.76 23.92 -21.29
N ASP A 510 -2.32 23.08 -20.36
CA ASP A 510 -3.19 22.10 -19.73
C ASP A 510 -4.39 22.77 -19.02
N CYS A 511 -4.17 23.89 -18.33
CA CYS A 511 -5.24 24.66 -17.72
C CYS A 511 -6.24 25.17 -18.78
N ARG A 512 -5.76 25.74 -19.88
CA ARG A 512 -6.61 26.21 -20.98
C ARG A 512 -7.38 25.06 -21.65
N ILE A 513 -6.73 23.93 -21.86
CA ILE A 513 -7.36 22.75 -22.49
C ILE A 513 -8.49 22.22 -21.61
N VAL A 514 -8.28 22.14 -20.30
CA VAL A 514 -9.26 21.56 -19.37
C VAL A 514 -10.39 22.53 -19.02
N TRP A 515 -10.04 23.79 -18.74
CA TRP A 515 -10.97 24.76 -18.15
C TRP A 515 -11.35 25.90 -19.10
N GLY A 516 -10.65 26.05 -20.22
CA GLY A 516 -10.81 27.22 -21.11
C GLY A 516 -10.29 28.52 -20.50
N GLU A 517 -9.55 28.47 -19.42
CA GLU A 517 -9.12 29.63 -18.61
C GLU A 517 -7.60 29.70 -18.49
N GLU A 518 -7.09 30.91 -18.25
CA GLU A 518 -5.70 31.12 -17.92
C GLU A 518 -5.40 30.61 -16.49
N LEU A 519 -4.23 30.00 -16.29
CA LEU A 519 -3.77 29.66 -14.96
C LEU A 519 -3.56 30.94 -14.14
N PRO A 520 -4.23 31.11 -12.98
CA PRO A 520 -4.07 32.31 -12.17
C PRO A 520 -2.60 32.51 -11.76
N ALA A 521 -2.09 33.76 -11.87
CA ALA A 521 -0.72 34.10 -11.52
C ALA A 521 -0.34 33.71 -10.08
N VAL A 522 -1.30 33.70 -9.16
CA VAL A 522 -1.14 33.28 -7.76
C VAL A 522 -0.89 31.77 -7.62
N ALA A 523 -1.32 30.94 -8.59
CA ALA A 523 -1.12 29.51 -8.54
C ALA A 523 0.33 29.09 -8.80
N VAL A 524 1.10 29.95 -9.46
CA VAL A 524 2.51 29.70 -9.80
C VAL A 524 3.46 30.10 -8.66
N GLY A 525 3.05 31.03 -7.77
CA GLY A 525 3.94 31.64 -6.76
C GLY A 525 3.80 31.18 -5.31
N HIS A 526 2.70 30.57 -4.90
CA HIS A 526 2.38 30.42 -3.47
C HIS A 526 1.87 29.05 -3.01
N ARG A 527 1.95 28.01 -3.80
CA ARG A 527 1.68 26.66 -3.27
C ARG A 527 2.93 26.04 -2.70
N SER A 528 3.26 26.38 -1.45
CA SER A 528 3.84 25.39 -0.56
C SER A 528 2.73 24.34 -0.36
N MET A 529 2.63 23.38 -1.28
CA MET A 529 1.84 22.19 -1.01
C MET A 529 2.51 21.48 0.16
N LYS A 530 2.00 21.73 1.37
CA LYS A 530 2.17 20.84 2.50
C LYS A 530 1.32 19.61 2.18
N LEU A 531 1.92 18.58 1.63
CA LEU A 531 1.43 17.22 1.65
C LEU A 531 2.26 16.43 2.63
#